data_543614bc4a485581b37342849b060a34
#
_entry.id   543614bc4a485581b37342849b060a34
#
_cell.length_a   1.000
_cell.length_b   1.000
_cell.length_c   1.000
_cell.angle_alpha   90.00
_cell.angle_beta   90.00
_cell.angle_gamma   90.00
#
_symmetry.space_group_name_H-M   'P 1'
#
loop_
_entity.id
_entity.type
_entity.pdbx_description
1 polymer ?
#
loop_
_entity_poly.entity_id
_entity_poly.type
_entity_poly.pdbx_seq_one_letter_code
_entity_poly.pdbx_strand_id
1 'polypeptide(L)'
;NLKKQDRQYSIQLIDATVFTGGDLKKGDKMSFATMTQKEDDYEQYESEVWKPVFEREVLRNNHRWWALTKIVERNEPAYQNATHFVWNISVKNPKPFLNEDDYKSIKMQSESMRDSYRQMSEPSELTLVDITN
;
A
#
# COMPACT_ATOMS: atom_id res chain seq x y z
N ASN A 1 -6.30 30.51 -3.35
CA ASN A 1 -4.98 29.98 -3.58
C ASN A 1 -5.02 28.45 -3.67
N LEU A 2 -4.45 27.91 -4.73
CA LEU A 2 -4.46 26.46 -4.96
C LEU A 2 -3.84 25.67 -3.81
N LYS A 3 -2.82 26.20 -3.15
CA LYS A 3 -2.15 25.54 -2.03
C LYS A 3 -3.06 25.30 -0.84
N LYS A 4 -4.12 26.08 -0.68
CA LYS A 4 -5.08 25.89 0.41
C LYS A 4 -5.94 24.64 0.23
N GLN A 5 -5.98 24.10 -1.00
CA GLN A 5 -6.78 22.92 -1.32
C GLN A 5 -5.92 21.65 -1.35
N ASP A 6 -4.59 21.78 -1.27
CA ASP A 6 -3.69 20.64 -1.26
C ASP A 6 -3.85 19.85 0.04
N ARG A 7 -4.01 18.55 -0.10
CA ARG A 7 -4.03 17.65 1.05
C ARG A 7 -2.60 17.33 1.45
N GLN A 8 -2.28 17.56 2.70
CA GLN A 8 -0.94 17.34 3.24
C GLN A 8 -1.02 16.44 4.47
N TYR A 9 -0.10 15.46 4.53
CA TYR A 9 -0.04 14.49 5.60
C TYR A 9 1.40 14.31 6.05
N SER A 10 1.60 14.17 7.36
CA SER A 10 2.84 13.64 7.91
C SER A 10 2.57 12.19 8.29
N ILE A 11 3.44 11.29 7.87
CA ILE A 11 3.24 9.87 8.05
C ILE A 11 4.44 9.23 8.75
N GLN A 12 4.15 8.16 9.47
CA GLN A 12 5.16 7.34 10.15
C GLN A 12 5.13 5.94 9.55
N LEU A 13 6.30 5.43 9.18
CA LEU A 13 6.40 4.05 8.70
C LEU A 13 6.11 3.09 9.84
N ILE A 14 5.15 2.19 9.62
CA ILE A 14 4.81 1.13 10.58
C ILE A 14 5.48 -0.17 10.18
N ASP A 15 5.37 -0.56 8.91
CA ASP A 15 5.96 -1.80 8.41
C ASP A 15 6.15 -1.71 6.90
N ALA A 16 7.09 -2.48 6.37
CA ALA A 16 7.34 -2.51 4.93
C ALA A 16 8.06 -3.80 4.56
N THR A 17 7.91 -4.19 3.30
CA THR A 17 8.73 -5.25 2.72
C THR A 17 10.14 -4.74 2.49
N VAL A 18 11.11 -5.67 2.41
CA VAL A 18 12.48 -5.32 2.05
C VAL A 18 12.52 -4.83 0.59
N PHE A 19 13.43 -3.90 0.30
CA PHE A 19 13.56 -3.32 -1.03
C PHE A 19 14.57 -4.12 -1.86
N THR A 20 14.33 -5.43 -2.02
CA THR A 20 15.23 -6.35 -2.74
C THR A 20 14.66 -6.82 -4.07
N GLY A 21 13.51 -6.32 -4.47
CA GLY A 21 12.85 -6.70 -5.73
C GLY A 21 13.47 -6.09 -6.97
N GLY A 22 14.71 -5.64 -6.89
CA GLY A 22 15.43 -4.97 -7.97
C GLY A 22 15.27 -3.45 -7.91
N ASP A 23 16.06 -2.75 -8.70
CA ASP A 23 16.01 -1.30 -8.78
C ASP A 23 14.71 -0.83 -9.44
N LEU A 24 14.25 0.35 -9.06
CA LEU A 24 13.11 0.99 -9.73
C LEU A 24 13.43 1.20 -11.21
N LYS A 25 12.45 0.92 -12.06
CA LYS A 25 12.59 1.02 -13.51
C LYS A 25 11.45 1.83 -14.10
N LYS A 26 11.72 2.46 -15.24
CA LYS A 26 10.72 3.17 -16.01
C LYS A 26 9.52 2.25 -16.27
N GLY A 27 8.32 2.73 -16.00
CA GLY A 27 7.09 1.96 -16.14
C GLY A 27 6.62 1.29 -14.85
N ASP A 28 7.47 1.24 -13.81
CA ASP A 28 7.02 0.78 -12.49
C ASP A 28 5.88 1.68 -12.00
N LYS A 29 4.93 1.10 -11.29
CA LYS A 29 3.74 1.79 -10.85
C LYS A 29 3.68 1.85 -9.33
N MET A 30 3.49 3.06 -8.80
CA MET A 30 3.22 3.27 -7.38
C MET A 30 1.71 3.46 -7.21
N SER A 31 1.11 2.71 -6.32
CA SER A 31 -0.27 2.92 -5.92
C SER A 31 -0.33 3.19 -4.41
N PHE A 32 -1.32 3.94 -4.01
CA PHE A 32 -1.58 4.20 -2.60
C PHE A 32 -3.08 4.34 -2.38
N ALA A 33 -3.52 3.92 -1.20
CA ALA A 33 -4.90 4.06 -0.78
C ALA A 33 -4.93 4.49 0.68
N THR A 34 -5.89 5.34 1.03
CA THR A 34 -6.13 5.65 2.44
C THR A 34 -6.93 4.54 3.08
N MET A 35 -6.63 4.27 4.34
CA MET A 35 -7.35 3.31 5.16
C MET A 35 -7.91 4.01 6.38
N THR A 36 -9.10 3.61 6.81
CA THR A 36 -9.67 4.03 8.08
C THR A 36 -9.67 2.82 8.99
N GLN A 37 -8.89 2.89 10.06
CA GLN A 37 -8.79 1.83 11.04
C GLN A 37 -10.11 1.66 11.80
N LYS A 38 -10.53 0.41 12.00
CA LYS A 38 -11.73 0.09 12.76
C LYS A 38 -11.46 -0.71 14.02
N GLU A 39 -10.36 -1.49 14.03
CA GLU A 39 -10.00 -2.34 15.16
C GLU A 39 -8.61 -1.98 15.66
N ASP A 40 -8.33 -2.20 16.94
CA ASP A 40 -7.06 -1.87 17.54
C ASP A 40 -5.89 -2.67 16.96
N ASP A 41 -6.15 -3.88 16.46
CA ASP A 41 -5.14 -4.75 15.86
C ASP A 41 -5.06 -4.61 14.32
N TYR A 42 -5.57 -3.52 13.76
CA TYR A 42 -5.53 -3.31 12.32
C TYR A 42 -4.10 -3.36 11.75
N GLU A 43 -3.12 -2.73 12.41
CA GLU A 43 -1.75 -2.72 11.91
C GLU A 43 -1.15 -4.13 11.90
N GLN A 44 -1.46 -4.92 12.93
CA GLN A 44 -1.06 -6.32 12.99
C GLN A 44 -1.70 -7.13 11.87
N TYR A 45 -2.98 -6.89 11.58
CA TYR A 45 -3.68 -7.53 10.47
C TYR A 45 -2.95 -7.28 9.14
N GLU A 46 -2.59 -6.04 8.83
CA GLU A 46 -1.88 -5.72 7.59
C GLU A 46 -0.53 -6.44 7.51
N SER A 47 0.23 -6.45 8.61
CA SER A 47 1.55 -7.07 8.66
C SER A 47 1.50 -8.59 8.57
N GLU A 48 0.47 -9.22 9.11
CA GLU A 48 0.37 -10.68 9.14
C GLU A 48 -0.32 -11.25 7.90
N VAL A 49 -1.25 -10.52 7.28
CA VAL A 49 -2.02 -11.00 6.14
C VAL A 49 -1.39 -10.56 4.82
N TRP A 50 -1.13 -9.27 4.64
CA TRP A 50 -0.72 -8.74 3.35
C TRP A 50 0.77 -8.67 3.14
N LYS A 51 1.54 -8.29 4.15
CA LYS A 51 3.00 -8.19 4.01
C LYS A 51 3.64 -9.48 3.50
N PRO A 52 3.32 -10.68 4.04
CA PRO A 52 3.97 -11.91 3.56
C PRO A 52 3.71 -12.19 2.09
N VAL A 53 2.51 -11.88 1.59
CA VAL A 53 2.17 -12.05 0.17
C VAL A 53 3.07 -11.18 -0.70
N PHE A 54 3.14 -9.90 -0.39
CA PHE A 54 3.95 -8.97 -1.19
C PHE A 54 5.45 -9.21 -1.01
N GLU A 55 5.91 -9.57 0.19
CA GLU A 55 7.32 -9.87 0.42
C GLU A 55 7.78 -11.05 -0.43
N ARG A 56 6.97 -12.09 -0.56
CA ARG A 56 7.25 -13.21 -1.44
C ARG A 56 7.40 -12.75 -2.90
N GLU A 57 6.52 -11.86 -3.36
CA GLU A 57 6.59 -11.35 -4.72
C GLU A 57 7.75 -10.38 -4.93
N VAL A 58 8.14 -9.64 -3.91
CA VAL A 58 9.37 -8.82 -3.92
C VAL A 58 10.60 -9.71 -4.13
N LEU A 59 10.69 -10.82 -3.39
CA LEU A 59 11.80 -11.76 -3.51
C LEU A 59 11.85 -12.45 -4.88
N ARG A 60 10.70 -12.60 -5.54
CA ARG A 60 10.60 -13.13 -6.90
C ARG A 60 10.87 -12.08 -7.98
N ASN A 61 11.16 -10.85 -7.61
CA ASN A 61 11.35 -9.72 -8.53
C ASN A 61 10.08 -9.39 -9.33
N ASN A 62 8.92 -9.69 -8.77
CA ASN A 62 7.60 -9.47 -9.38
C ASN A 62 6.84 -8.31 -8.74
N HIS A 63 7.38 -7.72 -7.71
CA HIS A 63 6.86 -6.56 -6.98
C HIS A 63 8.06 -5.81 -6.44
N ARG A 64 7.94 -4.48 -6.27
CA ARG A 64 9.06 -3.69 -5.77
C ARG A 64 8.97 -3.44 -4.27
N TRP A 65 7.78 -3.10 -3.77
CA TRP A 65 7.66 -2.63 -2.39
C TRP A 65 6.21 -2.59 -1.95
N TRP A 66 5.98 -2.95 -0.69
CA TRP A 66 4.72 -2.74 0.03
C TRP A 66 5.05 -2.05 1.34
N ALA A 67 4.21 -1.10 1.77
CA ALA A 67 4.39 -0.43 3.05
C ALA A 67 3.06 -0.03 3.67
N LEU A 68 3.05 -0.02 5.00
CA LEU A 68 1.98 0.52 5.81
C LEU A 68 2.51 1.73 6.55
N THR A 69 1.83 2.86 6.44
CA THR A 69 2.19 4.09 7.15
C THR A 69 1.00 4.60 7.93
N LYS A 70 1.27 5.22 9.08
CA LYS A 70 0.27 5.83 9.94
C LYS A 70 0.29 7.34 9.75
N ILE A 71 -0.89 7.95 9.66
CA ILE A 71 -1.01 9.41 9.59
C ILE A 71 -0.85 9.96 11.01
N VAL A 72 0.14 10.81 11.20
CA VAL A 72 0.40 11.44 12.51
C VAL A 72 0.01 12.91 12.54
N GLU A 73 -0.03 13.55 11.38
CA GLU A 73 -0.45 14.95 11.24
C GLU A 73 -1.09 15.16 9.88
N ARG A 74 -2.03 16.11 9.80
CA ARG A 74 -2.68 16.47 8.54
C ARG A 74 -3.17 17.91 8.57
N ASN A 75 -3.32 18.50 7.39
CA ASN A 75 -3.92 19.83 7.26
C ASN A 75 -5.46 19.75 7.15
N GLU A 76 -6.10 20.90 7.09
CA GLU A 76 -7.56 20.98 7.06
C GLU A 76 -8.19 20.29 5.85
N PRO A 77 -7.69 20.46 4.59
CA PRO A 77 -8.28 19.79 3.43
C PRO A 77 -8.02 18.30 3.34
N ALA A 78 -7.13 17.75 4.17
CA ALA A 78 -6.84 16.32 4.17
C ALA A 78 -8.04 15.49 4.63
N TYR A 79 -8.08 14.22 4.26
CA TYR A 79 -9.14 13.30 4.69
C TYR A 79 -9.07 13.07 6.20
N GLN A 80 -10.05 13.57 6.93
CA GLN A 80 -10.02 13.57 8.40
C GLN A 80 -10.27 12.20 9.01
N ASN A 81 -10.97 11.31 8.30
CA ASN A 81 -11.26 9.96 8.77
C ASN A 81 -10.18 8.95 8.43
N ALA A 82 -9.27 9.27 7.53
CA ALA A 82 -8.18 8.37 7.17
C ALA A 82 -7.19 8.27 8.34
N THR A 83 -6.74 7.05 8.65
CA THR A 83 -5.77 6.79 9.71
C THR A 83 -4.44 6.32 9.18
N HIS A 84 -4.43 5.66 8.01
CA HIS A 84 -3.24 5.05 7.44
C HIS A 84 -3.24 5.21 5.92
N PHE A 85 -2.05 5.06 5.33
CA PHE A 85 -1.87 4.81 3.90
C PHE A 85 -1.24 3.44 3.71
N VAL A 86 -1.72 2.70 2.73
CA VAL A 86 -1.04 1.50 2.21
C VAL A 86 -0.44 1.86 0.86
N TRP A 87 0.82 1.51 0.67
CA TRP A 87 1.61 1.83 -0.51
C TRP A 87 2.06 0.56 -1.20
N ASN A 88 2.05 0.58 -2.53
CA ASN A 88 2.60 -0.50 -3.34
C ASN A 88 3.39 0.08 -4.50
N ILE A 89 4.54 -0.53 -4.80
CA ILE A 89 5.25 -0.27 -6.04
C ILE A 89 5.33 -1.61 -6.77
N SER A 90 4.70 -1.68 -7.93
CA SER A 90 4.66 -2.89 -8.75
C SER A 90 5.53 -2.73 -9.99
N VAL A 91 5.97 -3.86 -10.55
CA VAL A 91 6.68 -3.89 -11.82
C VAL A 91 5.71 -3.53 -12.95
N LYS A 92 6.26 -3.10 -14.09
CA LYS A 92 5.45 -2.67 -15.25
C LYS A 92 4.50 -3.75 -15.72
N ASN A 93 4.98 -5.00 -15.86
CA ASN A 93 4.19 -6.12 -16.35
C ASN A 93 4.29 -7.27 -15.36
N PRO A 94 3.52 -7.26 -14.26
CA PRO A 94 3.63 -8.31 -13.25
C PRO A 94 3.15 -9.65 -13.80
N LYS A 95 3.85 -10.71 -13.40
CA LYS A 95 3.42 -12.08 -13.63
C LYS A 95 2.39 -12.48 -12.58
N PRO A 96 1.61 -13.54 -12.79
CA PRO A 96 0.73 -14.05 -11.75
C PRO A 96 1.51 -14.30 -10.45
N PHE A 97 0.87 -14.03 -9.31
CA PHE A 97 1.46 -14.27 -8.01
C PHE A 97 1.72 -15.75 -7.80
N LEU A 98 2.80 -16.05 -7.10
CA LEU A 98 3.09 -17.42 -6.68
C LEU A 98 1.95 -17.91 -5.79
N ASN A 99 1.50 -19.15 -6.03
CA ASN A 99 0.33 -19.71 -5.35
C ASN A 99 -0.89 -18.78 -5.49
N GLU A 100 -1.29 -18.56 -6.74
CA GLU A 100 -2.41 -17.67 -7.05
C GLU A 100 -3.68 -18.05 -6.29
N ASP A 101 -3.92 -19.34 -6.06
CA ASP A 101 -5.08 -19.80 -5.29
C ASP A 101 -4.99 -19.34 -3.83
N ASP A 102 -3.80 -19.37 -3.23
CA ASP A 102 -3.58 -18.85 -1.88
C ASP A 102 -3.82 -17.34 -1.83
N TYR A 103 -3.33 -16.62 -2.82
CA TYR A 103 -3.56 -15.18 -2.94
C TYR A 103 -5.05 -14.86 -3.04
N LYS A 104 -5.77 -15.58 -3.89
CA LYS A 104 -7.22 -15.42 -4.03
C LYS A 104 -7.95 -15.72 -2.72
N SER A 105 -7.55 -16.76 -2.02
CA SER A 105 -8.13 -17.13 -0.73
C SER A 105 -7.92 -16.04 0.31
N ILE A 106 -6.69 -15.51 0.42
CA ILE A 106 -6.37 -14.42 1.34
C ILE A 106 -7.17 -13.17 0.97
N LYS A 107 -7.25 -12.84 -0.32
CA LYS A 107 -8.01 -11.69 -0.81
C LYS A 107 -9.48 -11.82 -0.47
N MET A 108 -10.08 -12.98 -0.68
CA MET A 108 -11.48 -13.25 -0.35
C MET A 108 -11.73 -13.10 1.15
N GLN A 109 -10.87 -13.68 1.99
CA GLN A 109 -10.96 -13.53 3.43
C GLN A 109 -10.84 -12.08 3.85
N SER A 110 -9.88 -11.37 3.28
CA SER A 110 -9.67 -9.97 3.57
C SER A 110 -10.86 -9.11 3.14
N GLU A 111 -11.47 -9.39 1.99
CA GLU A 111 -12.66 -8.68 1.53
C GLU A 111 -13.86 -8.96 2.44
N SER A 112 -14.04 -10.20 2.90
CA SER A 112 -15.12 -10.54 3.82
C SER A 112 -14.94 -9.90 5.20
N MET A 113 -13.69 -9.68 5.62
CA MET A 113 -13.34 -9.07 6.91
C MET A 113 -13.03 -7.58 6.80
N ARG A 114 -13.02 -7.05 5.57
CA ARG A 114 -12.59 -5.67 5.29
C ARG A 114 -13.31 -4.65 6.16
N ASP A 115 -14.62 -4.78 6.25
CA ASP A 115 -15.44 -3.85 7.01
C ASP A 115 -15.24 -3.98 8.52
N SER A 116 -14.69 -5.10 8.99
CA SER A 116 -14.37 -5.30 10.41
C SER A 116 -13.05 -4.64 10.80
N TYR A 117 -12.05 -4.64 9.91
CA TYR A 117 -10.72 -4.11 10.22
C TYR A 117 -10.46 -2.72 9.68
N ARG A 118 -10.97 -2.42 8.49
CA ARG A 118 -10.64 -1.17 7.80
C ARG A 118 -11.68 -0.78 6.77
N GLN A 119 -11.68 0.50 6.44
CA GLN A 119 -12.36 1.04 5.27
C GLN A 119 -11.30 1.58 4.32
N MET A 120 -11.33 1.16 3.07
CA MET A 120 -10.34 1.51 2.06
C MET A 120 -10.92 2.48 1.04
N SER A 121 -10.13 3.51 0.68
CA SER A 121 -10.47 4.39 -0.44
C SER A 121 -10.12 3.73 -1.77
N GLU A 122 -10.61 4.31 -2.87
CA GLU A 122 -10.14 3.93 -4.20
C GLU A 122 -8.64 4.19 -4.31
N PRO A 123 -7.85 3.25 -4.85
CA PRO A 123 -6.42 3.46 -5.02
C PRO A 123 -6.12 4.56 -6.02
N SER A 124 -5.10 5.37 -5.74
CA SER A 124 -4.49 6.29 -6.69
C SER A 124 -3.22 5.67 -7.24
N GLU A 125 -2.93 5.89 -8.51
CA GLU A 125 -1.78 5.27 -9.18
C GLU A 125 -0.91 6.31 -9.87
N LEU A 126 0.40 6.16 -9.72
CA LEU A 126 1.42 6.95 -10.38
C LEU A 126 2.36 6.01 -11.15
N THR A 127 2.78 6.41 -12.34
CA THR A 127 3.72 5.63 -13.15
C THR A 127 5.06 6.33 -13.21
N LEU A 128 6.14 5.61 -12.94
CA LEU A 128 7.49 6.13 -13.07
C LEU A 128 7.82 6.32 -14.55
N VAL A 129 8.04 7.57 -14.96
CA VAL A 129 8.32 7.92 -16.36
C VAL A 129 9.80 8.09 -16.63
N ASP A 130 10.59 8.41 -15.59
CA ASP A 130 12.04 8.58 -15.72
C ASP A 130 12.70 8.46 -14.35
N ILE A 131 13.99 8.14 -14.36
CA ILE A 131 14.80 8.08 -13.14
C ILE A 131 15.92 9.10 -13.28
N THR A 132 15.96 10.04 -12.34
CA THR A 132 16.99 11.07 -12.27
C THR A 132 17.91 10.77 -11.09
N ASN A 133 19.20 10.69 -11.37
CA ASN A 133 20.20 10.47 -10.33
C ASN A 133 20.89 11.78 -9.96
#